data_8896f0c4a59450e948d544e43cff37ac
#
_entry.id   8896f0c4a59450e948d544e43cff37ac
#
_cell.length_a   1.000
_cell.length_b   1.000
_cell.length_c   1.000
_cell.angle_alpha   90.00
_cell.angle_beta   90.00
_cell.angle_gamma   90.00
#
_symmetry.space_group_name_H-M   'P 1'
#
loop_
_entity.id
_entity.type
_entity.pdbx_description
1 polymer ?
#
loop_
_entity_poly.entity_id
_entity_poly.type
_entity_poly.pdbx_seq_one_letter_code
_entity_poly.pdbx_strand_id
1 'polypeptide(L)' 'SLDNAPAAWSKDAVNWALENRLLLGDSNGNLKLRENLTREQFCVMLKRYHDMLQK' A
#
# COMPACT_ATOMS: atom_id res chain seq x y z
N SER A 1 15.42 2.78 5.28
CA SER A 1 14.99 3.76 4.29
C SER A 1 13.68 4.41 4.71
N LEU A 2 13.54 5.72 4.48
CA LEU A 2 12.30 6.43 4.78
C LEU A 2 11.13 5.93 3.93
N ASP A 3 11.43 5.38 2.74
CA ASP A 3 10.40 4.81 1.86
C ASP A 3 9.82 3.50 2.38
N ASN A 4 10.47 2.88 3.37
CA ASN A 4 10.01 1.63 3.97
C ASN A 4 9.50 1.81 5.40
N ALA A 5 9.63 3.02 5.95
CA ALA A 5 9.20 3.33 7.31
C ALA A 5 8.07 4.36 7.25
N PRO A 6 6.85 4.01 7.66
CA PRO A 6 5.74 4.96 7.61
C PRO A 6 5.95 6.12 8.58
N ALA A 7 5.49 7.29 8.19
CA ALA A 7 5.43 8.43 9.09
C ALA A 7 4.42 8.14 10.21
N ALA A 8 4.55 8.84 11.33
CA ALA A 8 3.67 8.60 12.48
C ALA A 8 2.19 8.75 12.13
N TRP A 9 1.85 9.75 11.30
CA TRP A 9 0.45 10.02 10.94
C TRP A 9 -0.20 8.91 10.11
N SER A 10 0.60 8.09 9.40
CA SER A 10 0.07 7.05 8.50
C SER A 10 0.37 5.63 8.96
N LYS A 11 1.05 5.48 10.08
CA LYS A 11 1.57 4.17 10.51
C LYS A 11 0.49 3.10 10.59
N ASP A 12 -0.62 3.39 11.24
CA ASP A 12 -1.69 2.41 11.42
C ASP A 12 -2.34 2.05 10.08
N ALA A 13 -2.55 3.03 9.22
CA ALA A 13 -3.14 2.80 7.90
C ALA A 13 -2.20 1.97 7.02
N VAL A 14 -0.91 2.26 7.05
CA VAL A 14 0.09 1.49 6.28
C VAL A 14 0.15 0.05 6.76
N ASN A 15 0.20 -0.16 8.07
CA ASN A 15 0.22 -1.52 8.63
C ASN A 15 -1.05 -2.29 8.26
N TRP A 16 -2.22 -1.64 8.34
CA TRP A 16 -3.47 -2.25 7.93
C TRP A 16 -3.45 -2.64 6.45
N ALA A 17 -2.93 -1.76 5.59
CA ALA A 17 -2.87 -2.03 4.15
C ALA A 17 -1.94 -3.19 3.83
N LEU A 18 -0.82 -3.30 4.54
CA LEU A 18 0.12 -4.42 4.39
C LEU A 18 -0.51 -5.74 4.85
N GLU A 19 -1.18 -5.74 5.98
CA GLU A 19 -1.84 -6.93 6.52
C GLU A 19 -2.92 -7.46 5.58
N ASN A 20 -3.62 -6.56 4.90
CA ASN A 20 -4.71 -6.92 3.98
C ASN A 20 -4.24 -7.04 2.54
N ARG A 21 -2.94 -6.97 2.30
CA ARG A 21 -2.33 -7.11 0.97
C ARG A 21 -2.81 -6.07 -0.03
N LEU A 22 -3.22 -4.91 0.46
CA LEU A 22 -3.58 -3.77 -0.39
C LEU A 22 -2.35 -2.98 -0.79
N LEU A 23 -1.32 -3.01 0.03
CA LEU A 23 -0.02 -2.42 -0.26
C LEU A 23 1.02 -3.54 -0.28
N LEU A 24 1.76 -3.63 -1.37
CA LEU A 24 2.79 -4.65 -1.56
C LEU A 24 4.10 -3.95 -1.91
N GLY A 25 5.22 -4.53 -1.46
CA GLY A 25 6.53 -4.07 -1.86
C GLY A 25 6.82 -4.46 -3.31
N ASP A 26 7.85 -3.85 -3.89
CA ASP A 26 8.34 -4.25 -5.19
C ASP A 26 9.12 -5.57 -5.08
N SER A 27 9.74 -6.01 -6.18
CA SER A 27 10.50 -7.27 -6.21
C SER A 27 11.68 -7.28 -5.23
N ASN A 28 12.15 -6.12 -4.79
CA ASN A 28 13.23 -5.99 -3.81
C ASN A 28 12.70 -5.75 -2.39
N GLY A 29 11.40 -5.77 -2.19
CA GLY A 29 10.78 -5.55 -0.88
C GLY A 29 10.64 -4.08 -0.49
N ASN A 30 10.86 -3.15 -1.41
CA ASN A 30 10.74 -1.71 -1.12
C ASN A 30 9.28 -1.28 -1.23
N LEU A 31 8.79 -0.58 -0.20
CA LEU A 31 7.39 -0.14 -0.15
C LEU A 31 7.14 1.17 -0.90
N LYS A 32 8.18 1.98 -1.07
CA LYS A 32 8.11 3.24 -1.83
C LYS A 32 7.04 4.20 -1.29
N LEU A 33 6.98 4.32 0.02
CA LEU A 33 5.92 5.08 0.71
C LEU A 33 5.93 6.58 0.39
N ARG A 34 7.06 7.12 -0.05
CA ARG A 34 7.20 8.55 -0.37
C ARG A 34 7.05 8.86 -1.84
N GLU A 35 6.84 7.85 -2.69
CA GLU A 35 6.69 8.05 -4.12
C GLU A 35 5.25 8.39 -4.49
N ASN A 36 5.10 9.09 -5.61
CA ASN A 36 3.77 9.44 -6.11
C ASN A 36 3.05 8.19 -6.63
N LEU A 37 1.77 8.13 -6.36
CA LEU A 37 0.92 7.07 -6.85
C LEU A 37 0.34 7.49 -8.21
N THR A 38 0.43 6.61 -9.21
CA THR A 38 -0.24 6.86 -10.49
C THR A 38 -1.73 6.55 -10.37
N ARG A 39 -2.52 7.09 -11.29
CA ARG A 39 -3.95 6.79 -11.31
C ARG A 39 -4.21 5.32 -11.60
N GLU A 40 -3.39 4.70 -12.46
CA GLU A 40 -3.51 3.27 -12.74
C GLU A 40 -3.24 2.44 -11.49
N GLN A 41 -2.19 2.79 -10.73
CA GLN A 41 -1.88 2.09 -9.48
C GLN A 41 -3.03 2.21 -8.48
N PHE A 42 -3.63 3.39 -8.41
CA PHE A 42 -4.79 3.59 -7.54
C PHE A 42 -5.95 2.68 -7.93
N CYS A 43 -6.23 2.55 -9.24
CA CYS A 43 -7.29 1.66 -9.71
C CYS A 43 -7.04 0.22 -9.31
N VAL A 44 -5.79 -0.24 -9.40
CA VAL A 44 -5.41 -1.60 -8.99
C VAL A 44 -5.64 -1.79 -7.49
N MET A 45 -5.23 -0.82 -6.68
CA MET A 45 -5.41 -0.91 -5.23
C MET A 45 -6.88 -0.89 -4.84
N LEU A 46 -7.67 -0.05 -5.53
CA LEU A 46 -9.11 0.04 -5.28
C LEU A 46 -9.80 -1.28 -5.62
N LYS A 47 -9.40 -1.90 -6.74
CA LYS A 47 -9.95 -3.21 -7.15
C LYS A 47 -9.62 -4.30 -6.13
N ARG A 48 -8.40 -4.30 -5.61
CA ARG A 48 -8.01 -5.25 -4.56
C ARG A 48 -8.89 -5.10 -3.33
N TYR A 49 -9.15 -3.86 -2.92
CA TYR A 49 -10.00 -3.59 -1.77
C TYR A 49 -11.42 -4.08 -2.02
N HIS A 50 -11.96 -3.78 -3.20
CA HIS A 50 -13.29 -4.24 -3.59
C HIS A 50 -13.40 -5.76 -3.54
N ASP A 51 -12.41 -6.46 -4.11
CA ASP A 51 -12.40 -7.92 -4.13
C ASP A 51 -12.28 -8.50 -2.72
N MET A 52 -11.55 -7.84 -1.84
CA MET A 52 -11.44 -8.25 -0.45
C MET A 52 -12.80 -8.24 0.24
N LEU A 53 -13.64 -7.26 -0.07
CA LEU A 53 -14.99 -7.14 0.51
C LEU A 53 -15.97 -8.17 -0.04
N GLN A 54 -15.66 -8.80 -1.16
CA GLN A 54 -16.56 -9.77 -1.82
C GLN A 54 -16.42 -11.19 -1.29
N LYS A 55 -15.53 -11.43 -0.37
CA LYS A 55 -15.31 -12.75 0.20
C LYS A 55 -16.43 -13.18 1.13
#